data_bbfb83d8cdf1dff68708f4624ff14a85
#
_entry.id   bbfb83d8cdf1dff68708f4624ff14a85
#
_cell.length_a   1.000
_cell.length_b   1.000
_cell.length_c   1.000
_cell.angle_alpha   90.00
_cell.angle_beta   90.00
_cell.angle_gamma   90.00
#
_symmetry.space_group_name_H-M   'P 1'
#
loop_
_entity.id
_entity.type
_entity.pdbx_description
1 polymer ?
#
loop_
_entity_poly.entity_id
_entity_poly.type
_entity_poly.pdbx_seq_one_letter_code
_entity_poly.pdbx_strand_id
1 'polypeptide(L)'
;MRKTQLACTVAAVVLGSLSSAASMHAQTAPPANVTPPAQASAIPDCPEVARAMRDLIAQDARLRDWQNLTRYRLSNEEVTRAGASVPVAFLGDSITDAWDDEGRGGFFPGKGYLNRGIGGQTTPQMLVRLRPDVLVHKPKVLVLLAGTNDIAGNTGPMTNEDIEQNLAAIAELASAHGAKVVLAGILPISDYHQKPDVVAQVIRRPMTRINAVNTWLRQYATEHGHVYLDYAPAVADARGMLKREFSEDDLHPNALGYAAMAPLAEAAIAEAMKK
;
A
#
# COMPACT_ATOMS: atom_id res chain seq x y z
N MET A 1 -38.88 -37.52 2.92
CA MET A 1 -37.51 -37.01 2.81
C MET A 1 -37.24 -36.21 4.07
N ARG A 2 -36.51 -36.78 5.02
CA ARG A 2 -36.18 -36.13 6.32
C ARG A 2 -34.91 -35.30 6.15
N LYS A 3 -35.02 -34.00 6.41
CA LYS A 3 -33.85 -33.09 6.48
C LYS A 3 -33.18 -33.31 7.84
N THR A 4 -31.99 -33.86 7.83
CA THR A 4 -31.12 -33.97 9.00
C THR A 4 -30.37 -32.64 9.12
N GLN A 5 -30.81 -31.76 10.03
CA GLN A 5 -30.02 -30.62 10.47
C GLN A 5 -28.95 -31.12 11.44
N LEU A 6 -27.69 -31.05 11.03
CA LEU A 6 -26.57 -31.30 11.91
C LEU A 6 -26.26 -29.95 12.62
N ALA A 7 -26.55 -29.91 13.91
CA ALA A 7 -26.20 -28.78 14.75
C ALA A 7 -24.70 -28.86 15.10
N CYS A 8 -23.89 -27.90 14.63
CA CYS A 8 -22.53 -27.73 15.09
C CYS A 8 -22.55 -27.09 16.48
N THR A 9 -22.22 -27.83 17.51
CA THR A 9 -22.06 -27.32 18.87
C THR A 9 -20.70 -26.60 18.98
N VAL A 10 -20.70 -25.32 19.14
CA VAL A 10 -19.47 -24.52 19.36
C VAL A 10 -19.07 -24.67 20.83
N ALA A 11 -17.95 -25.32 21.09
CA ALA A 11 -17.32 -25.32 22.41
C ALA A 11 -16.49 -24.03 22.55
N ALA A 12 -16.97 -23.13 23.41
CA ALA A 12 -16.23 -21.92 23.77
C ALA A 12 -15.09 -22.28 24.74
N VAL A 13 -13.85 -22.10 24.32
CA VAL A 13 -12.67 -22.14 25.21
C VAL A 13 -12.45 -20.75 25.76
N VAL A 14 -12.75 -20.58 27.05
CA VAL A 14 -12.44 -19.37 27.81
C VAL A 14 -10.95 -19.39 28.16
N LEU A 15 -10.17 -18.50 27.59
CA LEU A 15 -8.78 -18.22 28.01
C LEU A 15 -8.79 -17.28 29.21
N GLY A 16 -8.51 -17.81 30.38
CA GLY A 16 -8.33 -17.04 31.60
C GLY A 16 -7.00 -16.26 31.58
N SER A 17 -7.08 -14.98 31.86
CA SER A 17 -5.94 -14.10 32.09
C SER A 17 -5.33 -14.38 33.48
N LEU A 18 -4.04 -14.69 33.52
CA LEU A 18 -3.24 -14.67 34.75
C LEU A 18 -2.18 -13.57 34.63
N SER A 19 -2.41 -12.52 35.40
CA SER A 19 -1.39 -11.54 35.78
C SER A 19 -0.45 -12.16 36.82
N SER A 20 0.87 -12.08 36.63
CA SER A 20 1.78 -12.12 37.75
C SER A 20 3.04 -11.32 37.48
N ALA A 21 3.41 -10.60 38.53
CA ALA A 21 4.45 -9.62 38.63
C ALA A 21 5.86 -10.17 38.44
N ALA A 22 6.72 -9.30 37.92
CA ALA A 22 8.13 -9.54 37.72
C ALA A 22 8.93 -9.69 39.00
N SER A 23 9.83 -10.68 39.02
CA SER A 23 11.03 -10.66 39.86
C SER A 23 12.23 -11.02 39.01
N MET A 24 13.21 -10.13 38.98
CA MET A 24 14.52 -10.34 38.32
C MET A 24 15.29 -11.42 39.07
N HIS A 25 15.72 -12.49 38.43
CA HIS A 25 16.89 -13.30 38.82
C HIS A 25 17.52 -13.97 37.58
N ALA A 26 18.83 -13.87 37.57
CA ALA A 26 19.93 -14.58 36.91
C ALA A 26 19.61 -15.55 35.76
N GLN A 27 20.31 -15.30 34.65
CA GLN A 27 20.46 -16.18 33.48
C GLN A 27 20.94 -17.58 33.86
N THR A 28 20.14 -18.59 33.55
CA THR A 28 20.58 -19.97 33.37
C THR A 28 20.23 -20.39 31.95
N ALA A 29 21.15 -21.16 31.31
CA ALA A 29 21.04 -21.61 29.93
C ALA A 29 19.70 -22.32 29.65
N PRO A 30 19.16 -22.23 28.41
CA PRO A 30 17.91 -22.89 28.08
C PRO A 30 18.10 -24.42 28.08
N PRO A 31 17.12 -25.18 28.62
CA PRO A 31 17.15 -26.63 28.53
C PRO A 31 17.03 -27.08 27.09
N ALA A 32 17.89 -27.98 26.68
CA ALA A 32 17.80 -28.73 25.44
C ALA A 32 16.52 -29.59 25.47
N ASN A 33 15.85 -29.66 24.31
CA ASN A 33 14.63 -30.44 24.03
C ASN A 33 13.30 -29.80 24.47
N VAL A 34 12.87 -28.73 23.76
CA VAL A 34 11.47 -28.50 23.58
C VAL A 34 11.04 -29.28 22.35
N THR A 35 10.44 -30.44 22.57
CA THR A 35 9.71 -31.17 21.53
C THR A 35 8.64 -30.21 20.98
N PRO A 36 8.54 -30.00 19.65
CA PRO A 36 7.48 -29.18 19.13
C PRO A 36 6.14 -29.82 19.55
N PRO A 37 5.14 -29.00 19.92
CA PRO A 37 3.85 -29.55 20.32
C PRO A 37 3.31 -30.44 19.19
N ALA A 38 3.01 -31.67 19.56
CA ALA A 38 2.44 -32.65 18.67
C ALA A 38 1.20 -32.08 18.00
N GLN A 39 1.19 -32.15 16.68
CA GLN A 39 0.06 -32.09 15.79
C GLN A 39 -0.99 -31.02 16.14
N ALA A 40 -0.96 -29.94 15.38
CA ALA A 40 -2.17 -29.12 15.20
C ALA A 40 -3.32 -30.10 14.87
N SER A 41 -4.25 -30.25 15.79
CA SER A 41 -5.44 -31.07 15.64
C SER A 41 -6.10 -30.71 14.30
N ALA A 42 -6.40 -31.71 13.50
CA ALA A 42 -7.06 -31.56 12.22
C ALA A 42 -8.24 -30.59 12.37
N ILE A 43 -8.25 -29.56 11.57
CA ILE A 43 -9.38 -28.62 11.48
C ILE A 43 -10.63 -29.46 11.20
N PRO A 44 -11.71 -29.32 11.97
CA PRO A 44 -12.92 -30.09 11.75
C PRO A 44 -13.31 -30.04 10.26
N ASP A 45 -13.78 -31.18 9.73
CA ASP A 45 -14.15 -31.34 8.32
C ASP A 45 -15.46 -30.57 7.98
N CYS A 46 -15.48 -29.28 8.40
CA CYS A 46 -16.55 -28.34 8.15
C CYS A 46 -15.92 -27.19 7.32
N PRO A 47 -16.18 -27.12 6.00
CA PRO A 47 -15.60 -26.13 5.12
C PRO A 47 -15.82 -24.68 5.58
N GLU A 48 -16.94 -24.39 6.22
CA GLU A 48 -17.27 -23.06 6.75
C GLU A 48 -16.39 -22.67 7.94
N VAL A 49 -16.18 -23.60 8.87
CA VAL A 49 -15.30 -23.39 10.03
C VAL A 49 -13.84 -23.25 9.58
N ALA A 50 -13.41 -24.09 8.65
CA ALA A 50 -12.08 -24.02 8.08
C ALA A 50 -11.84 -22.69 7.36
N ARG A 51 -12.85 -22.17 6.67
CA ARG A 51 -12.80 -20.85 6.03
C ARG A 51 -12.72 -19.74 7.06
N ALA A 52 -13.61 -19.73 8.06
CA ALA A 52 -13.62 -18.73 9.13
C ALA A 52 -12.29 -18.71 9.91
N MET A 53 -11.69 -19.87 10.18
CA MET A 53 -10.38 -19.94 10.82
C MET A 53 -9.26 -19.39 9.94
N ARG A 54 -9.26 -19.70 8.64
CA ARG A 54 -8.27 -19.09 7.72
C ARG A 54 -8.42 -17.58 7.67
N ASP A 55 -9.64 -17.07 7.61
CA ASP A 55 -9.92 -15.63 7.58
C ASP A 55 -9.44 -14.97 8.89
N LEU A 56 -9.65 -15.60 10.04
CA LEU A 56 -9.19 -15.12 11.33
C LEU A 56 -7.66 -15.09 11.44
N ILE A 57 -6.99 -16.16 10.97
CA ILE A 57 -5.52 -16.22 10.94
C ILE A 57 -4.96 -15.13 10.00
N ALA A 58 -5.60 -14.93 8.85
CA ALA A 58 -5.20 -13.87 7.92
C ALA A 58 -5.41 -12.47 8.51
N GLN A 59 -6.48 -12.27 9.27
CA GLN A 59 -6.71 -11.01 10.00
C GLN A 59 -5.67 -10.79 11.09
N ASP A 60 -5.34 -11.81 11.90
CA ASP A 60 -4.31 -11.71 12.94
C ASP A 60 -2.94 -11.38 12.33
N ALA A 61 -2.55 -12.02 11.24
CA ALA A 61 -1.32 -11.72 10.52
C ALA A 61 -1.28 -10.26 10.01
N ARG A 62 -2.40 -9.75 9.49
CA ARG A 62 -2.52 -8.35 9.07
C ARG A 62 -2.45 -7.38 10.25
N LEU A 63 -2.98 -7.74 11.42
CA LEU A 63 -2.88 -6.90 12.61
C LEU A 63 -1.46 -6.85 13.17
N ARG A 64 -0.70 -7.95 13.08
CA ARG A 64 0.70 -8.02 13.57
C ARG A 64 1.68 -7.24 12.70
N ASP A 65 1.45 -7.18 11.39
CA ASP A 65 2.24 -6.40 10.42
C ASP A 65 1.30 -5.59 9.51
N TRP A 66 0.44 -4.75 10.13
CA TRP A 66 -0.59 -4.00 9.39
C TRP A 66 0.02 -3.01 8.37
N GLN A 67 1.22 -2.55 8.60
CA GLN A 67 2.00 -1.72 7.68
C GLN A 67 2.79 -2.53 6.66
N ASN A 68 2.81 -3.87 6.77
CA ASN A 68 3.46 -4.81 5.86
C ASN A 68 4.97 -4.56 5.71
N LEU A 69 5.68 -4.39 6.86
CA LEU A 69 7.14 -4.18 6.89
C LEU A 69 7.94 -5.38 6.38
N THR A 70 7.33 -6.56 6.38
CA THR A 70 7.99 -7.77 5.89
C THR A 70 8.04 -7.86 4.37
N ARG A 71 7.17 -7.12 3.64
CA ARG A 71 7.00 -7.19 2.17
C ARG A 71 8.31 -6.98 1.41
N TYR A 72 9.06 -5.97 1.77
CA TYR A 72 10.28 -5.58 1.07
C TYR A 72 11.57 -5.90 1.82
N ARG A 73 11.52 -6.56 2.99
CA ARG A 73 12.68 -6.80 3.83
C ARG A 73 13.84 -7.46 3.08
N LEU A 74 13.60 -8.57 2.39
CA LEU A 74 14.64 -9.27 1.64
C LEU A 74 15.15 -8.44 0.46
N SER A 75 14.28 -7.81 -0.29
CA SER A 75 14.65 -6.90 -1.39
C SER A 75 15.47 -5.70 -0.89
N ASN A 76 15.14 -5.15 0.27
CA ASN A 76 15.90 -4.06 0.90
C ASN A 76 17.32 -4.52 1.30
N GLU A 77 17.44 -5.73 1.83
CA GLU A 77 18.75 -6.35 2.15
C GLU A 77 19.58 -6.57 0.88
N GLU A 78 18.97 -7.03 -0.20
CA GLU A 78 19.63 -7.22 -1.50
C GLU A 78 20.13 -5.90 -2.09
N VAL A 79 19.30 -4.85 -2.13
CA VAL A 79 19.68 -3.51 -2.60
C VAL A 79 20.85 -2.98 -1.77
N THR A 80 20.79 -3.14 -0.44
CA THR A 80 21.87 -2.70 0.47
C THR A 80 23.16 -3.49 0.25
N ARG A 81 23.07 -4.80 0.08
CA ARG A 81 24.23 -5.67 -0.16
C ARG A 81 24.90 -5.38 -1.49
N ALA A 82 24.09 -5.10 -2.52
CA ALA A 82 24.61 -4.74 -3.84
C ALA A 82 25.32 -3.39 -3.85
N GLY A 83 25.12 -2.54 -2.85
CA GLY A 83 25.69 -1.19 -2.78
C GLY A 83 25.25 -0.30 -3.95
N ALA A 84 24.18 -0.66 -4.64
CA ALA A 84 23.70 0.04 -5.82
C ALA A 84 23.13 1.40 -5.43
N SER A 85 23.47 2.43 -6.22
CA SER A 85 22.81 3.74 -6.08
C SER A 85 21.36 3.63 -6.51
N VAL A 86 20.44 4.09 -5.68
CA VAL A 86 19.01 4.21 -6.01
C VAL A 86 18.72 5.64 -6.47
N PRO A 87 18.63 5.89 -7.78
CA PRO A 87 18.38 7.25 -8.25
C PRO A 87 16.97 7.74 -7.90
N VAL A 88 15.98 6.86 -7.98
CA VAL A 88 14.56 7.18 -7.72
C VAL A 88 13.91 6.04 -6.98
N ALA A 89 13.10 6.36 -5.97
CA ALA A 89 12.18 5.42 -5.33
C ALA A 89 10.74 5.87 -5.54
N PHE A 90 9.86 4.95 -5.86
CA PHE A 90 8.42 5.17 -5.94
C PHE A 90 7.77 4.55 -4.71
N LEU A 91 7.11 5.36 -3.90
CA LEU A 91 6.32 4.93 -2.75
C LEU A 91 4.84 5.09 -3.10
N GLY A 92 4.06 4.02 -2.91
CA GLY A 92 2.65 4.06 -3.25
C GLY A 92 1.88 2.80 -2.84
N ASP A 93 0.70 2.70 -3.38
CA ASP A 93 -0.25 1.61 -3.18
C ASP A 93 -0.23 0.58 -4.34
N SER A 94 -1.40 -0.03 -4.63
CA SER A 94 -1.56 -1.00 -5.72
C SER A 94 -1.25 -0.42 -7.11
N ILE A 95 -1.44 0.87 -7.32
CA ILE A 95 -1.15 1.51 -8.61
C ILE A 95 0.36 1.56 -8.83
N THR A 96 1.14 1.78 -7.79
CA THR A 96 2.61 1.70 -7.87
C THR A 96 3.09 0.25 -7.91
N ASP A 97 2.55 -0.63 -7.06
CA ASP A 97 2.89 -2.05 -6.96
C ASP A 97 2.72 -2.76 -8.32
N ALA A 98 1.53 -2.65 -8.89
CA ALA A 98 1.16 -3.31 -10.14
C ALA A 98 1.87 -2.78 -11.41
N TRP A 99 2.58 -1.65 -11.33
CA TRP A 99 3.35 -1.14 -12.47
C TRP A 99 4.47 -2.10 -12.88
N ASP A 100 4.96 -2.92 -11.94
CA ASP A 100 5.99 -3.93 -12.16
C ASP A 100 5.43 -5.32 -12.52
N ASP A 101 4.10 -5.46 -12.60
CA ASP A 101 3.46 -6.72 -12.97
C ASP A 101 3.72 -7.10 -14.43
N GLU A 102 3.80 -8.39 -14.70
CA GLU A 102 3.89 -8.93 -16.04
C GLU A 102 2.71 -8.46 -16.92
N GLY A 103 3.01 -7.99 -18.12
CA GLY A 103 2.01 -7.49 -19.06
C GLY A 103 1.57 -6.05 -18.85
N ARG A 104 2.12 -5.32 -17.86
CA ARG A 104 1.81 -3.90 -17.64
C ARG A 104 2.87 -2.93 -18.22
N GLY A 105 3.76 -3.43 -19.06
CA GLY A 105 4.74 -2.62 -19.80
C GLY A 105 6.09 -2.45 -19.10
N GLY A 106 6.24 -2.97 -17.89
CA GLY A 106 7.47 -2.93 -17.10
C GLY A 106 7.70 -1.59 -16.38
N PHE A 107 8.28 -1.68 -15.20
CA PHE A 107 8.57 -0.53 -14.35
C PHE A 107 9.91 0.10 -14.74
N PHE A 108 9.91 1.11 -15.58
CA PHE A 108 11.08 1.90 -16.03
C PHE A 108 12.33 1.04 -16.31
N PRO A 109 12.30 0.16 -17.33
CA PRO A 109 13.36 -0.81 -17.57
C PRO A 109 14.71 -0.13 -17.79
N GLY A 110 15.75 -0.66 -17.12
CA GLY A 110 17.12 -0.14 -17.23
C GLY A 110 17.41 1.14 -16.43
N LYS A 111 16.44 1.73 -15.72
CA LYS A 111 16.62 2.98 -14.98
C LYS A 111 17.15 2.77 -13.56
N GLY A 112 17.07 1.56 -13.01
CA GLY A 112 17.45 1.29 -11.61
C GLY A 112 16.55 1.99 -10.59
N TYR A 113 15.30 2.29 -10.97
CA TYR A 113 14.31 2.85 -10.07
C TYR A 113 13.77 1.77 -9.12
N LEU A 114 13.43 2.17 -7.93
CA LEU A 114 12.97 1.27 -6.87
C LEU A 114 11.45 1.36 -6.74
N ASN A 115 10.74 0.28 -7.04
CA ASN A 115 9.32 0.17 -6.76
C ASN A 115 9.11 -0.23 -5.30
N ARG A 116 8.35 0.59 -4.57
CA ARG A 116 7.91 0.36 -3.17
C ARG A 116 6.40 0.57 -3.05
N GLY A 117 5.65 0.10 -4.05
CA GLY A 117 4.21 -0.01 -3.98
C GLY A 117 3.77 -1.20 -3.13
N ILE A 118 2.65 -1.09 -2.43
CA ILE A 118 1.99 -2.22 -1.75
C ILE A 118 0.49 -2.06 -1.90
N GLY A 119 -0.14 -3.07 -2.50
CA GLY A 119 -1.57 -3.05 -2.78
C GLY A 119 -2.44 -2.77 -1.56
N GLY A 120 -3.42 -1.87 -1.73
CA GLY A 120 -4.42 -1.54 -0.71
C GLY A 120 -3.96 -0.60 0.41
N GLN A 121 -2.68 -0.21 0.44
CA GLN A 121 -2.14 0.62 1.50
C GLN A 121 -2.67 2.05 1.50
N THR A 122 -2.77 2.60 2.71
CA THR A 122 -3.12 3.97 3.03
C THR A 122 -1.90 4.78 3.47
N THR A 123 -2.01 6.09 3.51
CA THR A 123 -0.90 6.99 3.84
C THR A 123 -0.25 6.75 5.20
N PRO A 124 -0.97 6.41 6.30
CA PRO A 124 -0.32 6.06 7.58
C PRO A 124 0.57 4.82 7.47
N GLN A 125 0.15 3.80 6.70
CA GLN A 125 0.98 2.61 6.50
C GLN A 125 2.26 2.94 5.74
N MET A 126 2.17 3.77 4.69
CA MET A 126 3.31 4.25 3.92
C MET A 126 4.26 5.10 4.77
N LEU A 127 3.73 5.96 5.65
CA LEU A 127 4.53 6.77 6.57
C LEU A 127 5.38 5.90 7.51
N VAL A 128 4.81 4.84 8.08
CA VAL A 128 5.54 3.94 8.99
C VAL A 128 6.66 3.20 8.26
N ARG A 129 6.43 2.74 7.03
CA ARG A 129 7.43 1.99 6.25
C ARG A 129 8.38 2.86 5.41
N LEU A 130 8.18 4.17 5.39
CA LEU A 130 9.01 5.10 4.61
C LEU A 130 10.51 4.92 4.88
N ARG A 131 10.90 4.82 6.15
CA ARG A 131 12.32 4.69 6.51
C ARG A 131 12.91 3.35 6.06
N PRO A 132 12.37 2.18 6.42
CA PRO A 132 12.98 0.89 6.06
C PRO A 132 12.93 0.60 4.56
N ASP A 133 11.89 1.07 3.84
CA ASP A 133 11.69 0.72 2.44
C ASP A 133 12.26 1.73 1.44
N VAL A 134 12.45 2.99 1.87
CA VAL A 134 12.85 4.08 0.98
C VAL A 134 14.10 4.80 1.48
N LEU A 135 14.02 5.42 2.67
CA LEU A 135 15.07 6.36 3.11
C LEU A 135 16.41 5.69 3.39
N VAL A 136 16.41 4.42 3.81
CA VAL A 136 17.64 3.61 4.01
C VAL A 136 18.47 3.52 2.73
N HIS A 137 17.83 3.55 1.56
CA HIS A 137 18.49 3.47 0.25
C HIS A 137 18.95 4.83 -0.29
N LYS A 138 18.65 5.92 0.42
CA LYS A 138 19.09 7.30 0.09
C LYS A 138 18.76 7.69 -1.36
N PRO A 139 17.51 7.55 -1.83
CA PRO A 139 17.17 7.93 -3.20
C PRO A 139 17.39 9.43 -3.42
N LYS A 140 17.79 9.80 -4.64
CA LYS A 140 17.87 11.22 -5.01
C LYS A 140 16.49 11.85 -5.16
N VAL A 141 15.52 11.06 -5.64
CA VAL A 141 14.12 11.49 -5.83
C VAL A 141 13.20 10.45 -5.22
N LEU A 142 12.21 10.92 -4.46
CA LEU A 142 11.03 10.14 -4.05
C LEU A 142 9.85 10.56 -4.91
N VAL A 143 9.21 9.62 -5.59
CA VAL A 143 7.89 9.80 -6.22
C VAL A 143 6.84 9.18 -5.29
N LEU A 144 5.89 9.99 -4.81
CA LEU A 144 4.83 9.59 -3.89
C LEU A 144 3.48 9.64 -4.61
N LEU A 145 2.83 8.49 -4.75
CA LEU A 145 1.45 8.36 -5.24
C LEU A 145 0.61 7.63 -4.20
N ALA A 146 -0.24 8.36 -3.48
CA ALA A 146 -1.01 7.81 -2.37
C ALA A 146 -2.29 8.61 -2.10
N GLY A 147 -3.23 8.01 -1.34
CA GLY A 147 -4.46 8.65 -0.89
C GLY A 147 -5.76 8.04 -1.42
N THR A 148 -5.71 7.28 -2.51
CA THR A 148 -6.91 6.64 -3.09
C THR A 148 -7.55 5.62 -2.14
N ASN A 149 -6.75 4.90 -1.37
CA ASN A 149 -7.20 3.90 -0.40
C ASN A 149 -7.66 4.52 0.92
N ASP A 150 -7.09 5.65 1.28
CA ASP A 150 -7.53 6.49 2.40
C ASP A 150 -8.96 7.00 2.15
N ILE A 151 -9.19 7.56 0.96
CA ILE A 151 -10.52 8.01 0.52
C ILE A 151 -11.53 6.86 0.53
N ALA A 152 -11.09 5.64 0.15
CA ALA A 152 -11.91 4.43 0.17
C ALA A 152 -12.15 3.86 1.58
N GLY A 153 -11.44 4.34 2.59
CA GLY A 153 -11.58 3.88 3.98
C GLY A 153 -10.96 2.51 4.25
N ASN A 154 -9.91 2.10 3.53
CA ASN A 154 -9.31 0.77 3.67
C ASN A 154 -8.79 0.46 5.08
N THR A 155 -8.36 1.46 5.83
CA THR A 155 -7.92 1.34 7.24
C THR A 155 -8.82 2.09 8.21
N GLY A 156 -10.05 2.37 7.80
CA GLY A 156 -11.03 3.16 8.55
C GLY A 156 -11.29 4.53 7.92
N PRO A 157 -12.26 5.27 8.45
CA PRO A 157 -12.58 6.60 7.92
C PRO A 157 -11.41 7.57 8.13
N MET A 158 -11.08 8.34 7.10
CA MET A 158 -10.12 9.43 7.16
C MET A 158 -10.70 10.69 6.56
N THR A 159 -10.41 11.84 7.13
CA THR A 159 -10.69 13.15 6.54
C THR A 159 -9.68 13.47 5.45
N ASN A 160 -9.91 14.50 4.65
CA ASN A 160 -8.89 14.98 3.70
C ASN A 160 -7.68 15.53 4.43
N GLU A 161 -7.89 16.24 5.55
CA GLU A 161 -6.85 16.79 6.41
C GLU A 161 -5.93 15.69 6.97
N ASP A 162 -6.47 14.53 7.37
CA ASP A 162 -5.65 13.39 7.81
C ASP A 162 -4.74 12.88 6.70
N ILE A 163 -5.28 12.77 5.48
CA ILE A 163 -4.52 12.34 4.29
C ILE A 163 -3.42 13.37 3.98
N GLU A 164 -3.76 14.64 3.95
CA GLU A 164 -2.86 15.76 3.68
C GLU A 164 -1.71 15.81 4.68
N GLN A 165 -1.98 15.66 5.98
CA GLN A 165 -0.96 15.63 7.03
C GLN A 165 -0.01 14.45 6.88
N ASN A 166 -0.50 13.26 6.54
CA ASN A 166 0.37 12.10 6.28
C ASN A 166 1.25 12.30 5.05
N LEU A 167 0.69 12.85 3.96
CA LEU A 167 1.45 13.16 2.74
C LEU A 167 2.52 14.22 2.99
N ALA A 168 2.19 15.26 3.75
CA ALA A 168 3.14 16.28 4.19
C ALA A 168 4.27 15.66 5.02
N ALA A 169 3.95 14.85 6.03
CA ALA A 169 4.95 14.20 6.87
C ALA A 169 5.91 13.28 6.07
N ILE A 170 5.40 12.55 5.08
CA ILE A 170 6.23 11.75 4.17
C ILE A 170 7.18 12.64 3.37
N ALA A 171 6.67 13.74 2.80
CA ALA A 171 7.46 14.66 2.00
C ALA A 171 8.55 15.38 2.84
N GLU A 172 8.21 15.83 4.03
CA GLU A 172 9.13 16.48 4.98
C GLU A 172 10.25 15.52 5.41
N LEU A 173 9.90 14.28 5.78
CA LEU A 173 10.89 13.27 6.16
C LEU A 173 11.81 12.91 5.00
N ALA A 174 11.28 12.76 3.78
CA ALA A 174 12.09 12.49 2.60
C ALA A 174 13.05 13.64 2.31
N SER A 175 12.57 14.88 2.37
CA SER A 175 13.38 16.10 2.17
C SER A 175 14.47 16.23 3.24
N ALA A 176 14.14 15.99 4.50
CA ALA A 176 15.11 16.00 5.61
C ALA A 176 16.22 14.94 5.45
N HIS A 177 15.96 13.88 4.67
CA HIS A 177 16.96 12.86 4.31
C HIS A 177 17.64 13.12 2.97
N GLY A 178 17.44 14.28 2.38
CA GLY A 178 18.12 14.73 1.15
C GLY A 178 17.47 14.28 -0.15
N ALA A 179 16.31 13.64 -0.11
CA ALA A 179 15.56 13.30 -1.32
C ALA A 179 14.78 14.50 -1.85
N LYS A 180 14.80 14.74 -3.15
CA LYS A 180 13.84 15.63 -3.82
C LYS A 180 12.50 14.91 -3.91
N VAL A 181 11.38 15.61 -3.76
CA VAL A 181 10.08 15.00 -3.71
C VAL A 181 9.24 15.37 -4.93
N VAL A 182 8.66 14.34 -5.55
CA VAL A 182 7.63 14.44 -6.57
C VAL A 182 6.32 13.96 -5.95
N LEU A 183 5.35 14.85 -5.80
CA LEU A 183 4.02 14.55 -5.29
C LEU A 183 3.09 14.29 -6.47
N ALA A 184 2.70 13.05 -6.68
CA ALA A 184 1.79 12.68 -7.74
C ALA A 184 0.33 12.85 -7.28
N GLY A 185 -0.48 13.50 -8.10
CA GLY A 185 -1.91 13.57 -7.90
C GLY A 185 -2.56 12.19 -7.93
N ILE A 186 -3.55 11.98 -7.07
CA ILE A 186 -4.39 10.79 -7.08
C ILE A 186 -5.07 10.69 -8.44
N LEU A 187 -4.99 9.51 -9.07
CA LEU A 187 -5.57 9.27 -10.38
C LEU A 187 -7.10 9.44 -10.37
N PRO A 188 -7.70 9.91 -11.47
CA PRO A 188 -9.13 9.79 -11.66
C PRO A 188 -9.54 8.32 -11.67
N ILE A 189 -10.78 8.07 -11.31
CA ILE A 189 -11.43 6.77 -11.38
C ILE A 189 -12.61 6.82 -12.34
N SER A 190 -13.22 5.67 -12.67
CA SER A 190 -14.36 5.61 -13.55
C SER A 190 -15.49 4.70 -13.05
N ASP A 191 -16.56 4.58 -13.84
CA ASP A 191 -17.70 3.71 -13.60
C ASP A 191 -18.06 2.87 -14.84
N TYR A 192 -17.10 2.72 -15.77
CA TYR A 192 -17.34 2.12 -17.08
C TYR A 192 -17.38 0.58 -17.06
N HIS A 193 -16.76 -0.04 -16.03
CA HIS A 193 -16.66 -1.50 -15.86
C HIS A 193 -17.42 -1.99 -14.63
N GLN A 194 -18.42 -1.21 -14.19
CA GLN A 194 -19.19 -1.53 -12.99
C GLN A 194 -19.85 -2.90 -13.09
N LYS A 195 -19.64 -3.72 -12.03
CA LYS A 195 -20.29 -5.03 -11.87
C LYS A 195 -21.51 -4.92 -10.96
N PRO A 196 -22.60 -5.70 -11.21
CA PRO A 196 -23.87 -5.55 -10.48
C PRO A 196 -23.76 -5.66 -8.95
N ASP A 197 -22.89 -6.55 -8.45
CA ASP A 197 -22.78 -6.86 -7.01
C ASP A 197 -21.54 -6.20 -6.35
N VAL A 198 -20.92 -5.24 -7.03
CA VAL A 198 -19.72 -4.54 -6.53
C VAL A 198 -20.02 -3.07 -6.40
N VAL A 199 -19.69 -2.49 -5.24
CA VAL A 199 -19.81 -1.04 -5.04
C VAL A 199 -18.87 -0.33 -5.99
N ALA A 200 -19.44 0.57 -6.84
CA ALA A 200 -18.69 1.30 -7.84
C ALA A 200 -17.53 2.11 -7.24
N GLN A 201 -16.43 2.23 -7.98
CA GLN A 201 -15.27 2.99 -7.53
C GLN A 201 -15.62 4.46 -7.23
N VAL A 202 -16.47 5.06 -8.03
CA VAL A 202 -16.95 6.45 -7.87
C VAL A 202 -17.72 6.69 -6.55
N ILE A 203 -18.33 5.64 -5.97
CA ILE A 203 -19.01 5.71 -4.67
C ILE A 203 -17.98 5.60 -3.55
N ARG A 204 -17.04 4.68 -3.66
CA ARG A 204 -15.97 4.49 -2.65
C ARG A 204 -14.97 5.64 -2.65
N ARG A 205 -14.75 6.26 -3.80
CA ARG A 205 -13.76 7.32 -4.03
C ARG A 205 -14.40 8.49 -4.76
N PRO A 206 -15.20 9.32 -4.08
CA PRO A 206 -15.85 10.47 -4.72
C PRO A 206 -14.83 11.40 -5.37
N MET A 207 -15.03 11.71 -6.65
CA MET A 207 -14.14 12.61 -7.41
C MET A 207 -13.96 13.97 -6.74
N THR A 208 -14.96 14.43 -6.00
CA THR A 208 -14.86 15.68 -5.22
C THR A 208 -13.77 15.59 -4.15
N ARG A 209 -13.60 14.44 -3.48
CA ARG A 209 -12.52 14.22 -2.51
C ARG A 209 -11.16 14.11 -3.20
N ILE A 210 -11.07 13.33 -4.30
CA ILE A 210 -9.86 13.22 -5.11
C ILE A 210 -9.39 14.60 -5.56
N ASN A 211 -10.29 15.40 -6.13
CA ASN A 211 -9.97 16.75 -6.61
C ASN A 211 -9.54 17.69 -5.48
N ALA A 212 -10.16 17.61 -4.31
CA ALA A 212 -9.77 18.42 -3.15
C ALA A 212 -8.34 18.10 -2.69
N VAL A 213 -8.01 16.82 -2.50
CA VAL A 213 -6.65 16.40 -2.12
C VAL A 213 -5.63 16.77 -3.21
N ASN A 214 -5.96 16.60 -4.49
CA ASN A 214 -5.07 16.98 -5.60
C ASN A 214 -4.85 18.49 -5.67
N THR A 215 -5.85 19.30 -5.35
CA THR A 215 -5.70 20.75 -5.27
C THR A 215 -4.74 21.14 -4.15
N TRP A 216 -4.89 20.53 -2.98
CA TRP A 216 -3.98 20.72 -1.86
C TRP A 216 -2.56 20.25 -2.20
N LEU A 217 -2.38 19.05 -2.79
CA LEU A 217 -1.07 18.53 -3.21
C LEU A 217 -0.34 19.48 -4.14
N ARG A 218 -1.04 20.07 -5.11
CA ARG A 218 -0.47 21.05 -6.05
C ARG A 218 0.01 22.30 -5.32
N GLN A 219 -0.81 22.82 -4.42
CA GLN A 219 -0.46 24.00 -3.62
C GLN A 219 0.73 23.70 -2.69
N TYR A 220 0.65 22.59 -1.94
CA TYR A 220 1.71 22.16 -1.02
C TYR A 220 3.05 21.96 -1.75
N ALA A 221 3.04 21.32 -2.91
CA ALA A 221 4.24 21.14 -3.72
C ALA A 221 4.87 22.48 -4.11
N THR A 222 4.06 23.45 -4.51
CA THR A 222 4.52 24.80 -4.88
C THR A 222 5.14 25.52 -3.69
N GLU A 223 4.46 25.52 -2.55
CA GLU A 223 4.88 26.22 -1.33
C GLU A 223 6.18 25.66 -0.72
N HIS A 224 6.41 24.35 -0.87
CA HIS A 224 7.57 23.65 -0.31
C HIS A 224 8.65 23.32 -1.33
N GLY A 225 8.54 23.82 -2.57
CA GLY A 225 9.55 23.64 -3.61
C GLY A 225 9.62 22.20 -4.16
N HIS A 226 8.58 21.39 -3.95
CA HIS A 226 8.46 20.06 -4.55
C HIS A 226 7.99 20.13 -6.00
N VAL A 227 7.97 19.00 -6.69
CA VAL A 227 7.37 18.87 -8.03
C VAL A 227 6.00 18.23 -7.88
N TYR A 228 4.97 18.85 -8.45
CA TYR A 228 3.66 18.24 -8.57
C TYR A 228 3.56 17.49 -9.89
N LEU A 229 3.23 16.21 -9.82
CA LEU A 229 3.06 15.34 -10.99
C LEU A 229 1.56 15.12 -11.25
N ASP A 230 1.06 15.69 -12.34
CA ASP A 230 -0.33 15.54 -12.76
C ASP A 230 -0.45 14.49 -13.85
N TYR A 231 -1.02 13.34 -13.53
CA TYR A 231 -1.31 12.30 -14.51
C TYR A 231 -2.64 12.51 -15.25
N ALA A 232 -3.57 13.29 -14.67
CA ALA A 232 -4.92 13.44 -15.20
C ALA A 232 -4.97 13.86 -16.68
N PRO A 233 -4.13 14.79 -17.18
CA PRO A 233 -4.16 15.18 -18.60
C PRO A 233 -3.92 14.02 -19.57
N ALA A 234 -3.15 13.00 -19.16
CA ALA A 234 -2.88 11.84 -20.01
C ALA A 234 -3.94 10.74 -19.88
N VAL A 235 -4.48 10.54 -18.67
CA VAL A 235 -5.32 9.37 -18.37
C VAL A 235 -6.81 9.67 -18.25
N ALA A 236 -7.20 10.93 -18.09
CA ALA A 236 -8.62 11.32 -17.99
C ALA A 236 -9.27 11.51 -19.36
N ASP A 237 -10.55 11.19 -19.42
CA ASP A 237 -11.42 11.51 -20.55
C ASP A 237 -12.06 12.92 -20.42
N ALA A 238 -12.96 13.27 -21.35
CA ALA A 238 -13.62 14.56 -21.34
C ALA A 238 -14.56 14.80 -20.12
N ARG A 239 -14.94 13.73 -19.40
CA ARG A 239 -15.70 13.79 -18.14
C ARG A 239 -14.79 13.95 -16.91
N GLY A 240 -13.46 13.93 -17.10
CA GLY A 240 -12.49 13.91 -16.02
C GLY A 240 -12.37 12.56 -15.33
N MET A 241 -12.88 11.49 -15.94
CA MET A 241 -12.82 10.13 -15.42
C MET A 241 -11.68 9.35 -16.06
N LEU A 242 -11.18 8.32 -15.40
CA LEU A 242 -10.19 7.41 -15.99
C LEU A 242 -10.73 6.84 -17.29
N LYS A 243 -9.95 6.97 -18.38
CA LYS A 243 -10.36 6.49 -19.69
C LYS A 243 -10.70 5.01 -19.64
N ARG A 244 -11.79 4.63 -20.30
CA ARG A 244 -12.31 3.27 -20.32
C ARG A 244 -11.25 2.24 -20.77
N GLU A 245 -10.48 2.59 -21.78
CA GLU A 245 -9.43 1.74 -22.37
C GLU A 245 -8.17 1.63 -21.50
N PHE A 246 -8.05 2.42 -20.44
CA PHE A 246 -6.88 2.45 -19.57
C PHE A 246 -7.03 1.65 -18.27
N SER A 247 -8.20 1.09 -18.04
CA SER A 247 -8.50 0.28 -16.85
C SER A 247 -9.51 -0.81 -17.19
N GLU A 248 -9.49 -1.89 -16.42
CA GLU A 248 -10.46 -3.00 -16.53
C GLU A 248 -11.36 -3.10 -15.29
N ASP A 249 -11.07 -2.28 -14.27
CA ASP A 249 -11.77 -2.29 -12.97
C ASP A 249 -12.10 -0.88 -12.45
N ASP A 250 -11.97 0.12 -13.32
CA ASP A 250 -12.28 1.53 -13.04
C ASP A 250 -11.33 2.22 -12.05
N LEU A 251 -10.22 1.57 -11.67
CA LEU A 251 -9.25 2.06 -10.67
C LEU A 251 -7.80 1.88 -11.11
N HIS A 252 -7.42 0.65 -11.47
CA HIS A 252 -6.03 0.30 -11.74
C HIS A 252 -5.70 0.49 -13.21
N PRO A 253 -4.63 1.24 -13.54
CA PRO A 253 -4.17 1.35 -14.92
C PRO A 253 -3.75 -0.02 -15.47
N ASN A 254 -4.10 -0.28 -16.72
CA ASN A 254 -3.54 -1.39 -17.50
C ASN A 254 -2.27 -0.92 -18.23
N ALA A 255 -1.72 -1.76 -19.12
CA ALA A 255 -0.51 -1.44 -19.88
C ALA A 255 -0.59 -0.11 -20.65
N LEU A 256 -1.76 0.20 -21.24
CA LEU A 256 -1.96 1.47 -21.95
C LEU A 256 -1.97 2.66 -20.99
N GLY A 257 -2.60 2.50 -19.82
CA GLY A 257 -2.63 3.52 -18.78
C GLY A 257 -1.22 3.82 -18.26
N TYR A 258 -0.44 2.80 -17.92
CA TYR A 258 0.95 3.00 -17.49
C TYR A 258 1.85 3.58 -18.58
N ALA A 259 1.66 3.16 -19.84
CA ALA A 259 2.40 3.75 -20.95
C ALA A 259 2.12 5.25 -21.13
N ALA A 260 0.89 5.69 -20.83
CA ALA A 260 0.54 7.11 -20.85
C ALA A 260 1.11 7.88 -19.62
N MET A 261 1.26 7.20 -18.46
CA MET A 261 1.78 7.81 -17.22
C MET A 261 3.31 7.94 -17.24
N ALA A 262 4.04 6.97 -17.80
CA ALA A 262 5.48 6.88 -17.70
C ALA A 262 6.23 8.14 -18.20
N PRO A 263 5.92 8.76 -19.34
CA PRO A 263 6.59 9.97 -19.79
C PRO A 263 6.42 11.16 -18.84
N LEU A 264 5.26 11.27 -18.18
CA LEU A 264 4.99 12.33 -17.22
C LEU A 264 5.80 12.14 -15.94
N ALA A 265 5.91 10.90 -15.46
CA ALA A 265 6.75 10.57 -14.32
C ALA A 265 8.23 10.88 -14.62
N GLU A 266 8.76 10.51 -15.78
CA GLU A 266 10.12 10.81 -16.22
C GLU A 266 10.38 12.32 -16.29
N ALA A 267 9.43 13.10 -16.82
CA ALA A 267 9.56 14.55 -16.89
C ALA A 267 9.60 15.19 -15.49
N ALA A 268 8.71 14.75 -14.58
CA ALA A 268 8.69 15.25 -13.21
C ALA A 268 9.96 14.86 -12.41
N ILE A 269 10.47 13.64 -12.60
CA ILE A 269 11.73 13.19 -12.01
C ILE A 269 12.89 14.05 -12.53
N ALA A 270 12.97 14.29 -13.84
CA ALA A 270 14.00 15.12 -14.45
C ALA A 270 13.94 16.57 -13.96
N GLU A 271 12.74 17.11 -13.71
CA GLU A 271 12.56 18.41 -13.08
C GLU A 271 13.07 18.42 -11.63
N ALA A 272 12.67 17.41 -10.84
CA ALA A 272 13.10 17.30 -9.44
C ALA A 272 14.63 17.19 -9.31
N MET A 273 15.28 16.50 -10.24
CA MET A 273 16.77 16.39 -10.24
C MET A 273 17.50 17.68 -10.55
N LYS A 274 16.83 18.72 -11.08
CA LYS A 274 17.43 20.04 -11.35
C LYS A 274 17.33 20.98 -10.15
N LYS A 275 16.43 20.71 -9.21
CA LYS A 275 16.25 21.49 -7.97
C LYS A 275 17.28 21.08 -6.92
#